data_d74900a86c05e015d634cabd57c894bf
#
_entry.id   d74900a86c05e015d634cabd57c894bf
#
_cell.length_a   1.000
_cell.length_b   1.000
_cell.length_c   1.000
_cell.angle_alpha   90.00
_cell.angle_beta   90.00
_cell.angle_gamma   90.00
#
_symmetry.space_group_name_H-M   'P 1'
#
loop_
_entity.id
_entity.type
_entity.pdbx_description
1 polymer ?
#
loop_
_entity_poly.entity_id
_entity_poly.type
_entity_poly.pdbx_seq_one_letter_code
_entity_poly.pdbx_strand_id
1 'polypeptide(L)'
;MPHRSGNFFHLHLVSDATGETLITIARAAAAQYAMVAPIEHIFPLVRTEKQLERVITEIEAAPGIVLYTMLDRTLADRLEAKCREFSLPCMSILDPVLAMFQSYLGAESTKRVGAQHTLNADYFKRIDALNYTMLHDDGQHTDDLEHADVVLTGVSRTSKTPTSIYLANRGVKTANVPLVPNTPVPPQLEALKVPLVVGLFASPERIVQIRQNRLLGLNAHRDDDLYVDRQAVAEEIAFSRRLCAKHNWPIIDVTRRSIEETAAAVMALLTERRRQALAM
;
A
#
# COMPACT_ATOMS: atom_id res chain seq x y z
N MET A 1 23.48 13.78 29.54
CA MET A 1 22.49 13.64 28.46
C MET A 1 22.77 14.70 27.41
N PRO A 2 23.10 14.37 26.17
CA PRO A 2 23.35 15.40 25.15
C PRO A 2 22.04 16.12 24.81
N HIS A 3 22.11 17.44 24.72
CA HIS A 3 21.03 18.31 24.32
C HIS A 3 20.44 17.89 22.96
N ARG A 4 19.21 17.40 22.95
CA ARG A 4 18.42 17.20 21.73
C ARG A 4 17.93 18.55 21.21
N SER A 5 18.75 19.22 20.43
CA SER A 5 18.33 20.34 19.61
C SER A 5 17.79 19.82 18.29
N GLY A 6 16.49 19.62 18.22
CA GLY A 6 15.78 19.21 17.00
C GLY A 6 14.90 17.99 17.21
N ASN A 7 13.67 18.04 16.70
CA ASN A 7 12.72 16.92 16.72
C ASN A 7 13.07 15.84 15.68
N PHE A 8 14.34 15.61 15.37
CA PHE A 8 14.81 14.67 14.36
C PHE A 8 15.83 13.70 14.90
N PHE A 9 15.87 12.49 14.32
CA PHE A 9 16.92 11.51 14.55
C PHE A 9 17.27 10.82 13.23
N HIS A 10 18.53 10.39 13.08
CA HIS A 10 18.97 9.62 11.92
C HIS A 10 18.57 8.15 12.08
N LEU A 11 18.04 7.58 10.99
CA LEU A 11 17.60 6.19 10.91
C LEU A 11 18.23 5.55 9.67
N HIS A 12 19.21 4.66 9.90
CA HIS A 12 19.94 3.96 8.86
C HIS A 12 19.31 2.60 8.61
N LEU A 13 18.93 2.34 7.36
CA LEU A 13 18.24 1.12 6.90
C LEU A 13 19.15 0.38 5.93
N VAL A 14 19.82 -0.67 6.40
CA VAL A 14 20.86 -1.40 5.66
C VAL A 14 20.34 -2.78 5.22
N SER A 15 20.31 -3.06 3.90
CA SER A 15 19.78 -4.32 3.37
C SER A 15 20.67 -4.90 2.27
N ASP A 16 20.82 -6.22 2.25
CA ASP A 16 21.44 -6.97 1.15
C ASP A 16 20.48 -7.20 -0.05
N ALA A 17 19.20 -6.83 0.09
CA ALA A 17 18.15 -6.87 -0.92
C ALA A 17 17.60 -5.45 -1.19
N THR A 18 16.33 -5.34 -1.63
CA THR A 18 15.70 -4.04 -1.95
C THR A 18 15.45 -3.14 -0.74
N GLY A 19 15.38 -3.72 0.47
CA GLY A 19 15.11 -3.00 1.71
C GLY A 19 13.64 -2.69 1.97
N GLU A 20 12.70 -3.07 1.11
CA GLU A 20 11.27 -2.74 1.25
C GLU A 20 10.66 -3.18 2.60
N THR A 21 10.94 -4.42 3.02
CA THR A 21 10.46 -4.93 4.30
C THR A 21 11.01 -4.10 5.46
N LEU A 22 12.31 -3.76 5.40
CA LEU A 22 12.99 -2.96 6.41
C LEU A 22 12.40 -1.55 6.49
N ILE A 23 12.19 -0.89 5.36
CA ILE A 23 11.56 0.43 5.26
C ILE A 23 10.16 0.41 5.86
N THR A 24 9.36 -0.60 5.52
CA THR A 24 7.97 -0.74 5.99
C THR A 24 7.92 -0.86 7.51
N ILE A 25 8.75 -1.72 8.11
CA ILE A 25 8.82 -1.91 9.56
C ILE A 25 9.33 -0.65 10.25
N ALA A 26 10.37 -0.03 9.72
CA ALA A 26 10.96 1.19 10.26
C ALA A 26 9.96 2.35 10.32
N ARG A 27 9.22 2.55 9.23
CA ARG A 27 8.17 3.58 9.14
C ARG A 27 6.98 3.29 10.06
N ALA A 28 6.56 2.03 10.17
CA ALA A 28 5.50 1.63 11.09
C ALA A 28 5.90 1.90 12.55
N ALA A 29 7.15 1.61 12.91
CA ALA A 29 7.67 1.91 14.24
C ALA A 29 7.81 3.43 14.49
N ALA A 30 8.38 4.18 13.54
CA ALA A 30 8.57 5.63 13.66
C ALA A 30 7.25 6.39 13.80
N ALA A 31 6.18 5.92 13.15
CA ALA A 31 4.84 6.51 13.22
C ALA A 31 4.23 6.50 14.64
N GLN A 32 4.76 5.67 15.57
CA GLN A 32 4.33 5.65 16.98
C GLN A 32 4.90 6.81 17.80
N TYR A 33 5.82 7.61 17.24
CA TYR A 33 6.51 8.70 17.93
C TYR A 33 6.15 10.04 17.31
N ALA A 34 5.02 10.63 17.69
CA ALA A 34 4.43 11.83 17.09
C ALA A 34 5.31 13.11 17.17
N MET A 35 6.24 13.17 18.13
CA MET A 35 7.04 14.38 18.42
C MET A 35 8.44 14.37 17.78
N VAL A 36 8.83 13.29 17.10
CA VAL A 36 10.18 13.12 16.55
C VAL A 36 10.10 12.48 15.17
N ALA A 37 10.71 13.11 14.17
CA ALA A 37 10.72 12.61 12.79
C ALA A 37 12.06 11.95 12.44
N PRO A 38 12.06 10.77 11.76
CA PRO A 38 13.29 10.15 11.28
C PRO A 38 13.81 10.86 10.03
N ILE A 39 15.13 11.05 9.96
CA ILE A 39 15.84 11.30 8.71
C ILE A 39 16.31 9.94 8.20
N GLU A 40 15.61 9.41 7.21
CA GLU A 40 15.87 8.06 6.69
C GLU A 40 17.09 8.06 5.76
N HIS A 41 18.04 7.17 6.02
CA HIS A 41 19.18 6.84 5.16
C HIS A 41 19.02 5.39 4.70
N ILE A 42 18.74 5.16 3.44
CA ILE A 42 18.40 3.83 2.90
C ILE A 42 19.58 3.31 2.07
N PHE A 43 20.12 2.16 2.45
CA PHE A 43 21.24 1.48 1.82
C PHE A 43 20.82 0.09 1.31
N PRO A 44 20.24 -0.01 0.11
CA PRO A 44 19.89 -1.29 -0.49
C PRO A 44 21.10 -1.96 -1.15
N LEU A 45 21.01 -3.28 -1.36
CA LEU A 45 21.96 -4.08 -2.12
C LEU A 45 23.39 -4.07 -1.56
N VAL A 46 23.55 -3.95 -0.24
CA VAL A 46 24.83 -4.01 0.43
C VAL A 46 25.31 -5.47 0.54
N ARG A 47 26.15 -5.89 -0.38
CA ARG A 47 26.57 -7.29 -0.59
C ARG A 47 28.08 -7.47 -0.57
N THR A 48 28.85 -6.41 -0.42
CA THR A 48 30.32 -6.44 -0.43
C THR A 48 30.86 -5.59 0.71
N GLU A 49 32.06 -5.94 1.19
CA GLU A 49 32.76 -5.14 2.21
C GLU A 49 32.95 -3.68 1.79
N LYS A 50 33.29 -3.43 0.53
CA LYS A 50 33.47 -2.07 0.04
C LYS A 50 32.17 -1.24 0.09
N GLN A 51 31.00 -1.86 -0.14
CA GLN A 51 29.72 -1.20 0.03
C GLN A 51 29.43 -0.94 1.49
N LEU A 52 29.69 -1.92 2.35
CA LEU A 52 29.48 -1.80 3.81
C LEU A 52 30.37 -0.70 4.40
N GLU A 53 31.64 -0.57 4.00
CA GLU A 53 32.52 0.51 4.46
C GLU A 53 31.95 1.92 4.17
N ARG A 54 31.36 2.12 2.99
CA ARG A 54 30.71 3.39 2.66
C ARG A 54 29.53 3.66 3.60
N VAL A 55 28.72 2.64 3.86
CA VAL A 55 27.59 2.74 4.79
C VAL A 55 28.07 3.10 6.20
N ILE A 56 29.13 2.43 6.69
CA ILE A 56 29.73 2.71 8.00
C ILE A 56 30.22 4.16 8.09
N THR A 57 30.85 4.67 7.04
CA THR A 57 31.29 6.07 6.98
C THR A 57 30.13 7.05 7.08
N GLU A 58 29.00 6.75 6.43
CA GLU A 58 27.80 7.59 6.52
C GLU A 58 27.10 7.51 7.89
N ILE A 59 27.10 6.32 8.52
CA ILE A 59 26.60 6.14 9.89
C ILE A 59 27.46 6.93 10.90
N GLU A 60 28.77 6.92 10.73
CA GLU A 60 29.70 7.69 11.58
C GLU A 60 29.49 9.21 11.43
N ALA A 61 29.27 9.67 10.20
CA ALA A 61 29.03 11.09 9.90
C ALA A 61 27.66 11.60 10.41
N ALA A 62 26.67 10.72 10.51
CA ALA A 62 25.32 11.05 10.97
C ALA A 62 24.80 10.02 11.99
N PRO A 63 25.32 10.02 13.24
CA PRO A 63 25.00 8.99 14.24
C PRO A 63 23.50 8.85 14.52
N GLY A 64 22.98 7.61 14.49
CA GLY A 64 21.56 7.33 14.66
C GLY A 64 21.23 5.87 14.96
N ILE A 65 19.98 5.49 14.79
CA ILE A 65 19.51 4.11 14.92
C ILE A 65 19.85 3.35 13.64
N VAL A 66 20.42 2.15 13.77
CA VAL A 66 20.74 1.28 12.63
C VAL A 66 19.84 0.05 12.67
N LEU A 67 19.00 -0.14 11.64
CA LEU A 67 18.24 -1.35 11.42
C LEU A 67 18.76 -2.04 10.16
N TYR A 68 18.85 -3.37 10.18
CA TYR A 68 19.37 -4.08 9.02
C TYR A 68 18.63 -5.40 8.73
N THR A 69 18.72 -5.83 7.46
CA THR A 69 18.27 -7.13 6.96
C THR A 69 19.38 -7.70 6.07
N MET A 70 20.40 -8.31 6.69
CA MET A 70 21.53 -8.91 6.00
C MET A 70 21.64 -10.39 6.39
N LEU A 71 21.72 -11.27 5.40
CA LEU A 71 21.84 -12.73 5.60
C LEU A 71 23.31 -13.18 5.65
N ASP A 72 24.24 -12.40 5.08
CA ASP A 72 25.69 -12.63 5.21
C ASP A 72 26.16 -12.23 6.62
N ARG A 73 26.51 -13.24 7.41
CA ARG A 73 26.95 -13.06 8.80
C ARG A 73 28.24 -12.25 8.93
N THR A 74 29.17 -12.41 7.99
CA THR A 74 30.44 -11.68 8.02
C THR A 74 30.20 -10.16 7.94
N LEU A 75 29.34 -9.75 7.01
CA LEU A 75 29.00 -8.34 6.83
C LEU A 75 28.13 -7.84 7.99
N ALA A 76 27.17 -8.64 8.48
CA ALA A 76 26.31 -8.29 9.60
C ALA A 76 27.12 -8.09 10.89
N ASP A 77 28.01 -9.04 11.24
CA ASP A 77 28.84 -8.97 12.42
C ASP A 77 29.78 -7.76 12.39
N ARG A 78 30.31 -7.41 11.19
CA ARG A 78 31.13 -6.21 11.01
C ARG A 78 30.33 -4.92 11.23
N LEU A 79 29.11 -4.83 10.68
CA LEU A 79 28.22 -3.69 10.90
C LEU A 79 27.91 -3.52 12.38
N GLU A 80 27.52 -4.61 13.06
CA GLU A 80 27.25 -4.58 14.50
C GLU A 80 28.45 -4.19 15.33
N ALA A 81 29.66 -4.71 14.99
CA ALA A 81 30.87 -4.37 15.68
C ALA A 81 31.16 -2.86 15.58
N LYS A 82 30.98 -2.27 14.39
CA LYS A 82 31.16 -0.83 14.19
C LYS A 82 30.12 0.01 14.92
N CYS A 83 28.85 -0.41 14.89
CA CYS A 83 27.81 0.26 15.67
C CYS A 83 28.08 0.23 17.18
N ARG A 84 28.62 -0.88 17.72
CA ARG A 84 29.06 -0.97 19.11
C ARG A 84 30.21 -0.02 19.39
N GLU A 85 31.20 0.07 18.50
CA GLU A 85 32.34 1.01 18.62
C GLU A 85 31.83 2.46 18.70
N PHE A 86 30.85 2.81 17.88
CA PHE A 86 30.21 4.13 17.85
C PHE A 86 29.16 4.34 18.97
N SER A 87 28.89 3.31 19.79
CA SER A 87 27.84 3.33 20.82
C SER A 87 26.44 3.62 20.24
N LEU A 88 26.14 3.12 19.03
CA LEU A 88 24.87 3.29 18.34
C LEU A 88 23.98 2.06 18.51
N PRO A 89 22.65 2.24 18.66
CA PRO A 89 21.71 1.14 18.65
C PRO A 89 21.66 0.50 17.26
N CYS A 90 21.88 -0.81 17.20
CA CYS A 90 21.88 -1.61 15.97
C CYS A 90 21.08 -2.89 16.18
N MET A 91 20.20 -3.24 15.23
CA MET A 91 19.35 -4.42 15.33
C MET A 91 19.06 -5.06 13.99
N SER A 92 19.21 -6.41 13.92
CA SER A 92 18.67 -7.21 12.83
C SER A 92 17.16 -7.36 12.97
N ILE A 93 16.43 -7.08 11.89
CA ILE A 93 14.97 -7.26 11.86
C ILE A 93 14.59 -8.71 11.52
N LEU A 94 15.40 -9.40 10.72
CA LEU A 94 15.09 -10.76 10.27
C LEU A 94 15.57 -11.85 11.24
N ASP A 95 16.69 -11.67 11.93
CA ASP A 95 17.28 -12.73 12.74
C ASP A 95 16.37 -13.28 13.83
N PRO A 96 15.62 -12.47 14.61
CA PRO A 96 14.69 -13.00 15.60
C PRO A 96 13.59 -13.86 14.97
N VAL A 97 13.10 -13.47 13.78
CA VAL A 97 12.06 -14.20 13.07
C VAL A 97 12.61 -15.50 12.48
N LEU A 98 13.82 -15.46 11.90
CA LEU A 98 14.49 -16.65 11.35
C LEU A 98 14.80 -17.66 12.46
N ALA A 99 15.25 -17.21 13.61
CA ALA A 99 15.53 -18.07 14.77
C ALA A 99 14.25 -18.77 15.27
N MET A 100 13.14 -18.04 15.34
CA MET A 100 11.83 -18.60 15.69
C MET A 100 11.36 -19.65 14.68
N PHE A 101 11.50 -19.38 13.38
CA PHE A 101 11.14 -20.33 12.32
C PHE A 101 12.02 -21.59 12.36
N GLN A 102 13.33 -21.41 12.53
CA GLN A 102 14.25 -22.55 12.65
C GLN A 102 13.89 -23.44 13.86
N SER A 103 13.60 -22.84 15.01
CA SER A 103 13.18 -23.55 16.21
C SER A 103 11.87 -24.33 16.00
N TYR A 104 10.88 -23.73 15.34
CA TYR A 104 9.57 -24.35 15.15
C TYR A 104 9.57 -25.41 14.04
N LEU A 105 10.24 -25.12 12.91
CA LEU A 105 10.27 -26.00 11.75
C LEU A 105 11.32 -27.14 11.85
N GLY A 106 12.30 -27.02 12.76
CA GLY A 106 13.44 -27.95 12.83
C GLY A 106 14.31 -27.97 11.58
N ALA A 107 14.27 -26.89 10.77
CA ALA A 107 14.97 -26.78 9.48
C ALA A 107 15.85 -25.54 9.44
N GLU A 108 17.02 -25.66 8.80
CA GLU A 108 17.92 -24.52 8.62
C GLU A 108 17.44 -23.56 7.52
N SER A 109 17.71 -22.27 7.72
CA SER A 109 17.47 -21.26 6.70
C SER A 109 18.40 -21.45 5.49
N THR A 110 17.86 -21.31 4.28
CA THR A 110 18.65 -21.40 3.03
C THR A 110 19.58 -20.21 2.82
N LYS A 111 19.50 -19.16 3.62
CA LYS A 111 20.27 -17.90 3.55
C LYS A 111 20.29 -17.28 2.13
N ARG A 112 19.26 -17.51 1.34
CA ARG A 112 19.14 -16.98 -0.02
C ARG A 112 18.63 -15.55 0.02
N VAL A 113 19.49 -14.59 -0.33
CA VAL A 113 19.13 -13.16 -0.43
C VAL A 113 18.05 -12.96 -1.49
N GLY A 114 17.01 -12.20 -1.13
CA GLY A 114 15.91 -11.88 -2.05
C GLY A 114 15.03 -13.07 -2.43
N ALA A 115 15.00 -14.13 -1.63
CA ALA A 115 14.20 -15.34 -1.91
C ALA A 115 12.70 -15.04 -2.13
N GLN A 116 12.17 -13.97 -1.52
CA GLN A 116 10.79 -13.53 -1.70
C GLN A 116 10.51 -12.91 -3.08
N HIS A 117 11.54 -12.53 -3.84
CA HIS A 117 11.42 -11.89 -5.15
C HIS A 117 11.67 -12.85 -6.32
N THR A 118 11.41 -14.13 -6.14
CA THR A 118 11.53 -15.09 -7.25
C THR A 118 10.44 -14.87 -8.29
N LEU A 119 10.80 -15.02 -9.58
CA LEU A 119 9.87 -15.02 -10.71
C LEU A 119 9.04 -16.32 -10.68
N ASN A 120 8.04 -16.37 -9.82
CA ASN A 120 7.13 -17.50 -9.64
C ASN A 120 5.74 -17.16 -10.21
N ALA A 121 4.81 -18.11 -10.11
CA ALA A 121 3.43 -17.92 -10.56
C ALA A 121 2.76 -16.70 -9.93
N ASP A 122 3.06 -16.38 -8.66
CA ASP A 122 2.50 -15.21 -7.97
C ASP A 122 3.05 -13.89 -8.54
N TYR A 123 4.29 -13.87 -9.01
CA TYR A 123 4.84 -12.71 -9.72
C TYR A 123 4.06 -12.45 -11.01
N PHE A 124 3.89 -13.47 -11.86
CA PHE A 124 3.15 -13.32 -13.12
C PHE A 124 1.69 -12.96 -12.88
N LYS A 125 1.06 -13.54 -11.85
CA LYS A 125 -0.30 -13.17 -11.44
C LYS A 125 -0.42 -11.68 -11.06
N ARG A 126 0.58 -11.12 -10.37
CA ARG A 126 0.60 -9.70 -10.04
C ARG A 126 0.75 -8.82 -11.29
N ILE A 127 1.64 -9.20 -12.22
CA ILE A 127 1.82 -8.47 -13.49
C ILE A 127 0.52 -8.50 -14.30
N ASP A 128 -0.13 -9.65 -14.42
CA ASP A 128 -1.40 -9.80 -15.12
C ASP A 128 -2.51 -8.94 -14.49
N ALA A 129 -2.60 -8.94 -13.15
CA ALA A 129 -3.54 -8.12 -12.42
C ALA A 129 -3.28 -6.61 -12.60
N LEU A 130 -2.01 -6.18 -12.60
CA LEU A 130 -1.64 -4.79 -12.87
C LEU A 130 -2.03 -4.36 -14.29
N ASN A 131 -1.70 -5.17 -15.29
CA ASN A 131 -2.05 -4.89 -16.68
C ASN A 131 -3.58 -4.77 -16.85
N TYR A 132 -4.32 -5.74 -16.29
CA TYR A 132 -5.78 -5.70 -16.29
C TYR A 132 -6.31 -4.40 -15.67
N THR A 133 -5.84 -4.08 -14.46
CA THR A 133 -6.30 -2.93 -13.70
C THR A 133 -6.01 -1.59 -14.37
N MET A 134 -4.86 -1.46 -15.03
CA MET A 134 -4.52 -0.25 -15.79
C MET A 134 -5.40 -0.05 -17.01
N LEU A 135 -5.82 -1.12 -17.67
CA LEU A 135 -6.74 -1.06 -18.83
C LEU A 135 -8.18 -0.77 -18.40
N HIS A 136 -8.58 -1.20 -17.20
CA HIS A 136 -9.95 -1.09 -16.68
C HIS A 136 -10.11 0.04 -15.64
N ASP A 137 -9.31 1.10 -15.75
CA ASP A 137 -9.47 2.27 -14.89
C ASP A 137 -10.45 3.28 -15.48
N ASP A 138 -11.14 3.99 -14.59
CA ASP A 138 -12.08 5.09 -14.90
C ASP A 138 -13.17 4.75 -15.93
N GLY A 139 -13.70 3.53 -15.87
CA GLY A 139 -14.78 3.06 -16.72
C GLY A 139 -14.36 2.62 -18.13
N GLN A 140 -13.08 2.42 -18.36
CA GLN A 140 -12.56 1.84 -19.59
C GLN A 140 -12.87 0.33 -19.68
N HIS A 141 -12.98 -0.22 -20.90
CA HIS A 141 -13.15 -1.66 -21.17
C HIS A 141 -14.26 -2.34 -20.35
N THR A 142 -15.42 -1.70 -20.24
CA THR A 142 -16.54 -2.23 -19.46
C THR A 142 -17.15 -3.52 -20.05
N ASP A 143 -16.84 -3.87 -21.27
CA ASP A 143 -17.21 -5.11 -21.95
C ASP A 143 -16.48 -6.37 -21.42
N ASP A 144 -15.39 -6.18 -20.67
CA ASP A 144 -14.54 -7.24 -20.14
C ASP A 144 -14.55 -7.34 -18.60
N LEU A 145 -15.51 -6.70 -17.93
CA LEU A 145 -15.60 -6.67 -16.46
C LEU A 145 -15.78 -8.04 -15.81
N GLU A 146 -16.28 -9.03 -16.54
CA GLU A 146 -16.47 -10.40 -16.03
C GLU A 146 -15.18 -11.12 -15.66
N HIS A 147 -14.04 -10.68 -16.20
CA HIS A 147 -12.72 -11.20 -15.90
C HIS A 147 -12.04 -10.54 -14.67
N ALA A 148 -12.70 -9.56 -14.06
CA ALA A 148 -12.26 -8.98 -12.81
C ALA A 148 -12.47 -9.94 -11.63
N ASP A 149 -11.59 -9.87 -10.63
CA ASP A 149 -11.89 -10.38 -9.29
C ASP A 149 -12.79 -9.41 -8.52
N VAL A 150 -12.51 -8.11 -8.67
CA VAL A 150 -13.19 -7.01 -7.97
C VAL A 150 -13.50 -5.88 -8.95
N VAL A 151 -14.68 -5.28 -8.82
CA VAL A 151 -15.03 -4.02 -9.47
C VAL A 151 -15.29 -2.97 -8.40
N LEU A 152 -14.46 -1.95 -8.34
CA LEU A 152 -14.67 -0.81 -7.46
C LEU A 152 -15.57 0.21 -8.15
N THR A 153 -16.61 0.65 -7.46
CA THR A 153 -17.53 1.66 -7.98
C THR A 153 -17.78 2.77 -6.96
N GLY A 154 -18.34 3.88 -7.37
CA GLY A 154 -18.62 5.03 -6.52
C GLY A 154 -18.33 6.36 -7.18
N VAL A 155 -18.66 7.45 -6.49
CA VAL A 155 -18.46 8.81 -7.00
C VAL A 155 -16.98 9.16 -7.14
N SER A 156 -16.68 10.23 -7.90
CA SER A 156 -15.32 10.73 -8.07
C SER A 156 -14.67 11.08 -6.72
N ARG A 157 -13.37 10.80 -6.56
CA ARG A 157 -12.56 11.10 -5.37
C ARG A 157 -12.80 10.22 -4.15
N THR A 158 -13.27 9.01 -4.35
CA THR A 158 -13.36 7.98 -3.30
C THR A 158 -12.18 7.00 -3.31
N SER A 159 -11.02 7.42 -3.84
CA SER A 159 -9.77 6.62 -3.88
C SER A 159 -9.87 5.30 -4.64
N LYS A 160 -10.79 5.16 -5.62
CA LYS A 160 -10.93 3.94 -6.43
C LYS A 160 -9.63 3.54 -7.13
N THR A 161 -9.10 4.41 -7.99
CA THR A 161 -7.85 4.15 -8.74
C THR A 161 -6.66 3.74 -7.87
N PRO A 162 -6.26 4.49 -6.81
CA PRO A 162 -5.14 4.04 -5.98
C PRO A 162 -5.43 2.74 -5.23
N THR A 163 -6.68 2.48 -4.84
CA THR A 163 -7.08 1.21 -4.21
C THR A 163 -7.01 0.05 -5.20
N SER A 164 -7.45 0.25 -6.46
CA SER A 164 -7.38 -0.78 -7.50
C SER A 164 -5.94 -1.18 -7.81
N ILE A 165 -5.03 -0.21 -7.93
CA ILE A 165 -3.59 -0.47 -8.12
C ILE A 165 -3.00 -1.22 -6.91
N TYR A 166 -3.37 -0.84 -5.69
CA TYR A 166 -2.91 -1.51 -4.49
C TYR A 166 -3.37 -2.98 -4.41
N LEU A 167 -4.61 -3.27 -4.81
CA LEU A 167 -5.16 -4.63 -4.94
C LEU A 167 -4.45 -5.42 -6.04
N ALA A 168 -4.18 -4.80 -7.19
CA ALA A 168 -3.47 -5.42 -8.30
C ALA A 168 -2.05 -5.85 -7.93
N ASN A 169 -1.34 -5.06 -7.13
CA ASN A 169 -0.04 -5.44 -6.56
C ASN A 169 -0.10 -6.70 -5.66
N ARG A 170 -1.29 -7.12 -5.26
CA ARG A 170 -1.57 -8.38 -4.52
C ARG A 170 -2.13 -9.47 -5.42
N GLY A 171 -2.10 -9.27 -6.74
CA GLY A 171 -2.58 -10.24 -7.72
C GLY A 171 -4.10 -10.32 -7.85
N VAL A 172 -4.82 -9.24 -7.50
CA VAL A 172 -6.27 -9.13 -7.63
C VAL A 172 -6.61 -8.24 -8.82
N LYS A 173 -7.18 -8.81 -9.88
CA LYS A 173 -7.67 -8.07 -11.05
C LYS A 173 -8.80 -7.16 -10.62
N THR A 174 -8.58 -5.86 -10.70
CA THR A 174 -9.53 -4.86 -10.18
C THR A 174 -9.89 -3.86 -11.25
N ALA A 175 -11.16 -3.76 -11.61
CA ALA A 175 -11.68 -2.70 -12.46
C ALA A 175 -12.21 -1.54 -11.61
N ASN A 176 -12.23 -0.34 -12.19
CA ASN A 176 -12.74 0.88 -11.58
C ASN A 176 -13.80 1.50 -12.47
N VAL A 177 -15.06 1.48 -12.02
CA VAL A 177 -16.19 2.06 -12.75
C VAL A 177 -16.78 3.22 -11.95
N PRO A 178 -16.58 4.49 -12.38
CA PRO A 178 -17.14 5.64 -11.69
C PRO A 178 -18.67 5.69 -11.87
N LEU A 179 -19.37 6.14 -10.83
CA LEU A 179 -20.79 6.46 -10.89
C LEU A 179 -20.96 7.98 -11.02
N VAL A 180 -21.55 8.38 -12.13
CA VAL A 180 -21.83 9.79 -12.43
C VAL A 180 -23.36 9.96 -12.51
N PRO A 181 -23.94 10.91 -11.77
CA PRO A 181 -25.37 11.21 -11.86
C PRO A 181 -25.78 11.53 -13.30
N ASN A 182 -26.97 11.13 -13.67
CA ASN A 182 -27.55 11.31 -15.00
C ASN A 182 -26.77 10.61 -16.16
N THR A 183 -25.77 9.81 -15.84
CA THR A 183 -25.09 8.94 -16.82
C THR A 183 -25.57 7.51 -16.61
N PRO A 184 -26.01 6.81 -17.65
CA PRO A 184 -26.40 5.41 -17.54
C PRO A 184 -25.26 4.56 -16.99
N VAL A 185 -25.56 3.73 -16.01
CA VAL A 185 -24.62 2.73 -15.52
C VAL A 185 -24.37 1.71 -16.63
N PRO A 186 -23.12 1.31 -16.88
CA PRO A 186 -22.85 0.28 -17.88
C PRO A 186 -23.69 -0.97 -17.60
N PRO A 187 -24.49 -1.46 -18.57
CA PRO A 187 -25.32 -2.67 -18.37
C PRO A 187 -24.50 -3.89 -17.95
N GLN A 188 -23.24 -3.95 -18.40
CA GLN A 188 -22.29 -4.99 -18.04
C GLN A 188 -22.02 -5.01 -16.54
N LEU A 189 -21.90 -3.84 -15.89
CA LEU A 189 -21.71 -3.74 -14.44
C LEU A 189 -22.92 -4.30 -13.66
N GLU A 190 -24.14 -3.98 -14.11
CA GLU A 190 -25.37 -4.47 -13.46
C GLU A 190 -25.57 -5.98 -13.67
N ALA A 191 -25.05 -6.53 -14.78
CA ALA A 191 -25.17 -7.95 -15.13
C ALA A 191 -24.16 -8.86 -14.43
N LEU A 192 -23.14 -8.31 -13.74
CA LEU A 192 -22.07 -9.08 -13.10
C LEU A 192 -22.61 -10.04 -12.04
N LYS A 193 -22.16 -11.28 -12.10
CA LYS A 193 -22.50 -12.34 -11.12
C LYS A 193 -21.28 -12.84 -10.35
N VAL A 194 -20.14 -13.01 -11.03
CA VAL A 194 -18.92 -13.60 -10.47
C VAL A 194 -18.05 -12.56 -9.78
N PRO A 195 -17.67 -11.44 -10.42
CA PRO A 195 -16.86 -10.41 -9.77
C PRO A 195 -17.51 -9.84 -8.51
N LEU A 196 -16.70 -9.51 -7.51
CA LEU A 196 -17.16 -8.77 -6.34
C LEU A 196 -17.28 -7.28 -6.70
N VAL A 197 -18.48 -6.74 -6.77
CA VAL A 197 -18.68 -5.30 -6.93
C VAL A 197 -18.72 -4.64 -5.55
N VAL A 198 -17.91 -3.59 -5.32
CA VAL A 198 -17.81 -2.86 -4.04
C VAL A 198 -17.98 -1.37 -4.28
N GLY A 199 -18.96 -0.77 -3.60
CA GLY A 199 -19.15 0.67 -3.59
C GLY A 199 -18.22 1.37 -2.60
N LEU A 200 -17.44 2.35 -3.06
CA LEU A 200 -16.64 3.21 -2.18
C LEU A 200 -17.34 4.58 -2.03
N PHE A 201 -17.50 5.03 -0.80
CA PHE A 201 -18.07 6.34 -0.53
C PHE A 201 -17.30 7.07 0.56
N ALA A 202 -17.39 8.41 0.55
CA ALA A 202 -16.88 9.24 1.65
C ALA A 202 -17.93 10.30 1.99
N SER A 203 -17.72 11.02 3.11
CA SER A 203 -18.62 12.12 3.47
C SER A 203 -18.58 13.24 2.42
N PRO A 204 -19.68 13.98 2.21
CA PRO A 204 -19.71 15.12 1.28
C PRO A 204 -18.60 16.13 1.54
N GLU A 205 -18.36 16.45 2.80
CA GLU A 205 -17.30 17.39 3.22
C GLU A 205 -15.93 16.93 2.76
N ARG A 206 -15.63 15.64 2.94
CA ARG A 206 -14.35 15.05 2.55
C ARG A 206 -14.15 15.09 1.04
N ILE A 207 -15.19 14.76 0.27
CA ILE A 207 -15.12 14.80 -1.20
C ILE A 207 -14.93 16.22 -1.70
N VAL A 208 -15.70 17.19 -1.18
CA VAL A 208 -15.56 18.60 -1.53
C VAL A 208 -14.13 19.10 -1.25
N GLN A 209 -13.59 18.79 -0.07
CA GLN A 209 -12.22 19.17 0.28
C GLN A 209 -11.18 18.61 -0.71
N ILE A 210 -11.31 17.34 -1.09
CA ILE A 210 -10.37 16.69 -2.03
C ILE A 210 -10.52 17.29 -3.43
N ARG A 211 -11.76 17.56 -3.87
CA ARG A 211 -12.04 18.19 -5.18
C ARG A 211 -11.48 19.62 -5.24
N GLN A 212 -11.64 20.42 -4.19
CA GLN A 212 -11.06 21.77 -4.09
C GLN A 212 -9.55 21.75 -4.17
N ASN A 213 -8.89 20.87 -3.40
CA ASN A 213 -7.43 20.74 -3.44
C ASN A 213 -6.91 20.37 -4.84
N ARG A 214 -7.66 19.56 -5.60
CA ARG A 214 -7.27 19.21 -6.98
C ARG A 214 -7.41 20.40 -7.92
N LEU A 215 -8.48 21.18 -7.83
CA LEU A 215 -8.66 22.39 -8.66
C LEU A 215 -7.53 23.39 -8.42
N LEU A 216 -7.13 23.58 -7.15
CA LEU A 216 -5.98 24.43 -6.79
C LEU A 216 -4.66 23.91 -7.42
N GLY A 217 -4.43 22.61 -7.41
CA GLY A 217 -3.23 21.99 -7.99
C GLY A 217 -3.16 22.03 -9.52
N LEU A 218 -4.29 22.16 -10.20
CA LEU A 218 -4.37 22.22 -11.66
C LEU A 218 -4.43 23.63 -12.24
N ASN A 219 -4.39 24.69 -11.39
CA ASN A 219 -4.64 26.08 -11.80
C ASN A 219 -5.94 26.24 -12.63
N ALA A 220 -6.90 25.34 -12.45
CA ALA A 220 -8.16 25.34 -13.18
C ALA A 220 -9.05 26.47 -12.63
N HIS A 221 -9.51 27.34 -13.52
CA HIS A 221 -10.44 28.42 -13.19
C HIS A 221 -11.82 27.87 -12.78
N ARG A 222 -12.54 28.70 -12.01
CA ARG A 222 -13.78 28.49 -11.26
C ARG A 222 -15.04 28.06 -12.03
N ASP A 223 -14.96 27.47 -13.21
CA ASP A 223 -16.16 27.21 -14.03
C ASP A 223 -16.95 25.94 -13.62
N ASP A 224 -16.51 25.20 -12.61
CA ASP A 224 -17.21 24.01 -12.10
C ASP A 224 -17.72 24.20 -10.64
N ASP A 225 -18.58 25.19 -10.42
CA ASP A 225 -19.20 25.41 -9.10
C ASP A 225 -19.96 24.15 -8.61
N LEU A 226 -20.59 23.41 -9.50
CA LEU A 226 -21.31 22.16 -9.17
C LEU A 226 -20.39 21.02 -8.72
N TYR A 227 -19.15 20.97 -9.22
CA TYR A 227 -18.19 19.90 -8.87
C TYR A 227 -17.76 19.94 -7.41
N VAL A 228 -17.78 21.11 -6.80
CA VAL A 228 -17.43 21.35 -5.39
C VAL A 228 -18.63 21.76 -4.54
N ASP A 229 -19.84 21.82 -5.14
CA ASP A 229 -21.05 22.11 -4.39
C ASP A 229 -21.40 20.95 -3.46
N ARG A 230 -21.57 21.27 -2.18
CA ARG A 230 -21.80 20.26 -1.14
C ARG A 230 -23.11 19.49 -1.34
N GLN A 231 -24.16 20.16 -1.82
CA GLN A 231 -25.46 19.53 -2.02
C GLN A 231 -25.43 18.62 -3.24
N ALA A 232 -24.83 19.06 -4.36
CA ALA A 232 -24.63 18.23 -5.53
C ALA A 232 -23.82 16.99 -5.20
N VAL A 233 -22.73 17.12 -4.44
CA VAL A 233 -21.91 15.99 -3.97
C VAL A 233 -22.72 15.03 -3.07
N ALA A 234 -23.57 15.56 -2.19
CA ALA A 234 -24.43 14.72 -1.35
C ALA A 234 -25.46 13.92 -2.18
N GLU A 235 -25.99 14.52 -3.23
CA GLU A 235 -26.92 13.86 -4.18
C GLU A 235 -26.22 12.76 -4.98
N GLU A 236 -24.97 13.01 -5.46
CA GLU A 236 -24.12 11.99 -6.10
C GLU A 236 -23.90 10.78 -5.18
N ILE A 237 -23.55 11.02 -3.93
CA ILE A 237 -23.33 9.97 -2.93
C ILE A 237 -24.63 9.19 -2.68
N ALA A 238 -25.75 9.90 -2.50
CA ALA A 238 -27.04 9.27 -2.28
C ALA A 238 -27.46 8.40 -3.49
N PHE A 239 -27.23 8.86 -4.72
CA PHE A 239 -27.44 8.08 -5.93
C PHE A 239 -26.58 6.79 -5.93
N SER A 240 -25.28 6.93 -5.70
CA SER A 240 -24.35 5.79 -5.64
C SER A 240 -24.76 4.76 -4.58
N ARG A 241 -25.16 5.21 -3.39
CA ARG A 241 -25.62 4.33 -2.31
C ARG A 241 -26.91 3.60 -2.66
N ARG A 242 -27.90 4.29 -3.28
CA ARG A 242 -29.14 3.65 -3.73
C ARG A 242 -28.87 2.56 -4.77
N LEU A 243 -27.95 2.81 -5.69
CA LEU A 243 -27.57 1.83 -6.69
C LEU A 243 -26.92 0.59 -6.06
N CYS A 244 -25.97 0.79 -5.16
CA CYS A 244 -25.35 -0.31 -4.43
C CYS A 244 -26.38 -1.13 -3.62
N ALA A 245 -27.33 -0.45 -2.95
CA ALA A 245 -28.40 -1.12 -2.24
C ALA A 245 -29.32 -1.93 -3.15
N LYS A 246 -29.70 -1.38 -4.32
CA LYS A 246 -30.51 -2.07 -5.33
C LYS A 246 -29.90 -3.40 -5.79
N HIS A 247 -28.55 -3.43 -5.93
CA HIS A 247 -27.82 -4.60 -6.41
C HIS A 247 -27.19 -5.45 -5.29
N ASN A 248 -27.45 -5.13 -4.02
CA ASN A 248 -26.82 -5.76 -2.86
C ASN A 248 -25.28 -5.72 -2.91
N TRP A 249 -24.69 -4.69 -3.51
CA TRP A 249 -23.25 -4.49 -3.50
C TRP A 249 -22.81 -3.97 -2.15
N PRO A 250 -21.82 -4.58 -1.49
CA PRO A 250 -21.26 -4.06 -0.25
C PRO A 250 -20.66 -2.68 -0.46
N ILE A 251 -20.76 -1.85 0.58
CA ILE A 251 -20.24 -0.49 0.56
C ILE A 251 -19.19 -0.30 1.66
N ILE A 252 -18.15 0.45 1.37
CA ILE A 252 -17.07 0.78 2.30
C ILE A 252 -16.98 2.30 2.43
N ASP A 253 -17.01 2.79 3.66
CA ASP A 253 -16.75 4.20 3.99
C ASP A 253 -15.24 4.44 4.03
N VAL A 254 -14.76 5.31 3.13
CA VAL A 254 -13.35 5.67 3.02
C VAL A 254 -13.05 7.07 3.58
N THR A 255 -13.99 7.71 4.28
CA THR A 255 -13.85 9.08 4.80
C THR A 255 -12.57 9.28 5.60
N ARG A 256 -12.21 8.31 6.43
CA ARG A 256 -11.05 8.34 7.34
C ARG A 256 -10.12 7.14 7.16
N ARG A 257 -10.28 6.38 6.09
CA ARG A 257 -9.43 5.20 5.81
C ARG A 257 -8.28 5.55 4.88
N SER A 258 -7.16 4.92 5.12
CA SER A 258 -6.06 4.86 4.14
C SER A 258 -6.42 3.96 2.96
N ILE A 259 -5.61 4.01 1.91
CA ILE A 259 -5.75 3.13 0.74
C ILE A 259 -5.56 1.67 1.17
N GLU A 260 -4.59 1.41 2.05
CA GLU A 260 -4.25 0.11 2.60
C GLU A 260 -5.40 -0.50 3.40
N GLU A 261 -6.01 0.30 4.29
CA GLU A 261 -7.16 -0.12 5.10
C GLU A 261 -8.38 -0.40 4.22
N THR A 262 -8.59 0.42 3.18
CA THR A 262 -9.66 0.22 2.20
C THR A 262 -9.44 -1.08 1.42
N ALA A 263 -8.23 -1.30 0.93
CA ALA A 263 -7.88 -2.52 0.21
C ALA A 263 -7.98 -3.77 1.10
N ALA A 264 -7.57 -3.68 2.37
CA ALA A 264 -7.74 -4.76 3.34
C ALA A 264 -9.22 -5.12 3.55
N ALA A 265 -10.11 -4.12 3.65
CA ALA A 265 -11.54 -4.35 3.75
C ALA A 265 -12.12 -5.01 2.48
N VAL A 266 -11.69 -4.59 1.28
CA VAL A 266 -12.07 -5.23 0.01
C VAL A 266 -11.60 -6.69 -0.05
N MET A 267 -10.35 -6.96 0.35
CA MET A 267 -9.78 -8.32 0.40
C MET A 267 -10.56 -9.23 1.34
N ALA A 268 -11.00 -8.72 2.49
CA ALA A 268 -11.82 -9.48 3.43
C ALA A 268 -13.17 -9.88 2.80
N LEU A 269 -13.84 -8.94 2.11
CA LEU A 269 -15.08 -9.21 1.39
C LEU A 269 -14.88 -10.24 0.26
N LEU A 270 -13.79 -10.12 -0.50
CA LEU A 270 -13.46 -11.06 -1.58
C LEU A 270 -13.21 -12.47 -1.03
N THR A 271 -12.49 -12.59 0.07
CA THR A 271 -12.20 -13.87 0.73
C THR A 271 -13.48 -14.53 1.22
N GLU A 272 -14.37 -13.76 1.86
CA GLU A 272 -15.66 -14.26 2.33
C GLU A 272 -16.53 -14.74 1.17
N ARG A 273 -16.62 -13.96 0.07
CA ARG A 273 -17.36 -14.35 -1.14
C ARG A 273 -16.84 -15.64 -1.75
N ARG A 274 -15.50 -15.80 -1.84
CA ARG A 274 -14.88 -17.04 -2.34
C ARG A 274 -15.18 -18.24 -1.45
N ARG A 275 -15.18 -18.05 -0.14
CA ARG A 275 -15.53 -19.10 0.83
C ARG A 275 -16.98 -19.55 0.68
N GLN A 276 -17.90 -18.61 0.51
CA GLN A 276 -19.32 -18.92 0.28
C GLN A 276 -19.55 -19.65 -1.03
N ALA A 277 -18.86 -19.28 -2.11
CA ALA A 277 -18.95 -19.95 -3.40
C ALA A 277 -18.40 -21.39 -3.39
N LEU A 278 -17.46 -21.72 -2.49
CA LEU A 278 -16.92 -23.07 -2.32
C LEU A 278 -17.80 -23.98 -1.43
N ALA A 279 -18.72 -23.36 -0.66
CA ALA A 279 -19.64 -24.08 0.24
C ALA A 279 -20.98 -24.43 -0.39
N MET A 280 -21.26 -23.92 -1.59
CA MET A 280 -22.43 -24.23 -2.43
C MET A 280 -22.10 -25.35 -3.44
#